data_7891c927cf00ed941117d50eab537d91
#
_entry.id   7891c927cf00ed941117d50eab537d91
#
_cell.length_a   1.000
_cell.length_b   1.000
_cell.length_c   1.000
_cell.angle_alpha   90.00
_cell.angle_beta   90.00
_cell.angle_gamma   90.00
#
_symmetry.space_group_name_H-M   'P 1'
#
loop_
_entity.id
_entity.type
_entity.pdbx_description
1 polymer ?
#
loop_
_entity_poly.entity_id
_entity_poly.type
_entity_poly.pdbx_seq_one_letter_code
_entity_poly.pdbx_strand_id
1 'polypeptide(L)'
;MEMKFDVVVVGGGHAGCEAASASARMGAKTCLITMDMNKIAQMSCNPAIGGIAKGQIIREVDALGGHTGEVADRTAIQFRLLNRSKGPAMWSPRAQCDRGKFIWAWREVLENTENLSIWQDQVKELLTDHGQVTGVSTYLGVTILARCVIITAGTFLNGLMHIGKTQWPGGRCAEPASLFLTESITRLGIQAGRMKTGTPVRIDGRSVHFDEMQRQDGENDFHKFSFMGEKRPMRQLPCWITYTNEQVHERLRRALPDSPLFNGQIQSIGPRYCPSIETKLVTFADKSEHMLFLEPEGDNTNEYYLNGFSSSMPIEAQIEALKLIPAFRDLRIYRPGYAIEYDYFDPTQLRHTLESKVIDGLFMAGQVNGTTGYEEAAGQGLVAGMNAAMKCGGSGTFVMNRDESYIGVLIDDLVTKGVDEPYRMFTSRAEYRILLRQDDADARLTERSHRAGLASTERRNHWLRKKEQIDGLMDFCRDYSVKAAYVNGGLEALGCEPLQRGCKLADLLSRPMLTFKNLSPLIPALRERLENIPERKEEIIEAAEIKIKYAGYIMRERQNADKIQRLENIRIQGKFDYSTLHSLSTEARQKLSRIDPVTLAQASRIPGVSPSDISVLMILMNR
;
A
#
# COMPACT_ATOMS: atom_id res chain seq x y z
N MET A 1 4.90 -3.11 -37.32
CA MET A 1 4.84 -4.43 -36.63
C MET A 1 3.62 -4.45 -35.77
N GLU A 2 2.84 -5.53 -35.81
CA GLU A 2 1.63 -5.69 -34.97
C GLU A 2 1.80 -6.93 -34.09
N MET A 3 1.44 -6.79 -32.81
CA MET A 3 1.43 -7.89 -31.81
C MET A 3 0.04 -7.97 -31.19
N LYS A 4 -0.37 -9.15 -30.70
CA LYS A 4 -1.70 -9.36 -30.13
C LYS A 4 -1.63 -10.08 -28.78
N PHE A 5 -2.30 -9.49 -27.79
CA PHE A 5 -2.42 -9.99 -26.42
C PHE A 5 -3.88 -9.88 -25.94
N ASP A 6 -4.19 -10.46 -24.79
CA ASP A 6 -5.47 -10.24 -24.09
C ASP A 6 -5.39 -8.97 -23.25
N VAL A 7 -4.27 -8.80 -22.52
CA VAL A 7 -4.04 -7.68 -21.61
C VAL A 7 -2.69 -7.01 -21.94
N VAL A 8 -2.69 -5.69 -22.01
CA VAL A 8 -1.47 -4.86 -22.07
C VAL A 8 -1.38 -4.05 -20.80
N VAL A 9 -0.22 -4.09 -20.13
CA VAL A 9 0.10 -3.28 -18.95
C VAL A 9 1.14 -2.24 -19.33
N VAL A 10 0.83 -0.96 -19.11
CA VAL A 10 1.67 0.18 -19.47
C VAL A 10 2.36 0.74 -18.24
N GLY A 11 3.65 0.46 -18.09
CA GLY A 11 4.50 0.89 -16.99
C GLY A 11 4.93 -0.26 -16.08
N GLY A 12 6.24 -0.43 -15.88
CA GLY A 12 6.86 -1.49 -15.08
C GLY A 12 7.12 -1.10 -13.61
N GLY A 13 6.29 -0.21 -13.01
CA GLY A 13 6.33 0.11 -11.58
C GLY A 13 5.63 -0.96 -10.72
N HIS A 14 5.51 -0.70 -9.39
CA HIS A 14 4.90 -1.67 -8.46
C HIS A 14 3.48 -2.10 -8.88
N ALA A 15 2.65 -1.17 -9.35
CA ALA A 15 1.31 -1.50 -9.87
C ALA A 15 1.39 -2.36 -11.12
N GLY A 16 2.27 -2.01 -12.06
CA GLY A 16 2.41 -2.75 -13.33
C GLY A 16 2.95 -4.16 -13.13
N CYS A 17 3.89 -4.35 -12.22
CA CYS A 17 4.44 -5.67 -11.90
C CYS A 17 3.37 -6.62 -11.34
N GLU A 18 2.59 -6.15 -10.35
CA GLU A 18 1.51 -6.96 -9.80
C GLU A 18 0.39 -7.19 -10.81
N ALA A 19 0.01 -6.16 -11.60
CA ALA A 19 -1.02 -6.29 -12.62
C ALA A 19 -0.64 -7.30 -13.70
N ALA A 20 0.59 -7.21 -14.22
CA ALA A 20 1.08 -8.10 -15.27
C ALA A 20 1.20 -9.54 -14.78
N SER A 21 1.78 -9.75 -13.60
CA SER A 21 1.88 -11.08 -12.99
C SER A 21 0.50 -11.69 -12.72
N ALA A 22 -0.43 -10.90 -12.13
CA ALA A 22 -1.77 -11.39 -11.82
C ALA A 22 -2.54 -11.78 -13.10
N SER A 23 -2.55 -10.91 -14.12
CA SER A 23 -3.25 -11.19 -15.38
C SER A 23 -2.72 -12.44 -16.08
N ALA A 24 -1.40 -12.57 -16.16
CA ALA A 24 -0.75 -13.69 -16.84
C ALA A 24 -1.01 -15.02 -16.11
N ARG A 25 -0.88 -15.04 -14.79
CA ARG A 25 -1.10 -16.23 -13.95
C ARG A 25 -2.56 -16.67 -13.93
N MET A 26 -3.50 -15.78 -14.18
CA MET A 26 -4.92 -16.10 -14.39
C MET A 26 -5.22 -16.56 -15.84
N GLY A 27 -4.19 -16.78 -16.67
CA GLY A 27 -4.28 -17.37 -18.01
C GLY A 27 -4.45 -16.36 -19.16
N ALA A 28 -4.46 -15.05 -18.89
CA ALA A 28 -4.51 -14.04 -19.95
C ALA A 28 -3.14 -13.88 -20.61
N LYS A 29 -3.07 -13.90 -21.95
CA LYS A 29 -1.85 -13.56 -22.69
C LYS A 29 -1.54 -12.08 -22.47
N THR A 30 -0.52 -11.79 -21.68
CA THR A 30 -0.23 -10.46 -21.16
C THR A 30 1.09 -9.89 -21.70
N CYS A 31 1.11 -8.59 -22.01
CA CYS A 31 2.32 -7.86 -22.34
C CYS A 31 2.53 -6.71 -21.35
N LEU A 32 3.68 -6.70 -20.67
CA LEU A 32 4.15 -5.56 -19.86
C LEU A 32 5.04 -4.67 -20.73
N ILE A 33 4.66 -3.42 -20.91
CA ILE A 33 5.45 -2.42 -21.64
C ILE A 33 6.13 -1.52 -20.61
N THR A 34 7.45 -1.42 -20.67
CA THR A 34 8.25 -0.56 -19.79
C THR A 34 9.33 0.19 -20.58
N MET A 35 9.63 1.41 -20.17
CA MET A 35 10.68 2.22 -20.81
C MET A 35 12.09 1.67 -20.56
N ASP A 36 12.31 1.04 -19.41
CA ASP A 36 13.61 0.46 -19.04
C ASP A 36 13.40 -0.81 -18.20
N MET A 37 13.78 -1.96 -18.75
CA MET A 37 13.70 -3.25 -18.05
C MET A 37 14.61 -3.33 -16.84
N ASN A 38 15.67 -2.50 -16.76
CA ASN A 38 16.58 -2.44 -15.60
C ASN A 38 16.03 -1.59 -14.44
N LYS A 39 14.83 -1.02 -14.60
CA LYS A 39 14.14 -0.15 -13.63
C LYS A 39 12.80 -0.71 -13.17
N ILE A 40 12.51 -1.98 -13.51
CA ILE A 40 11.28 -2.66 -13.10
C ILE A 40 11.12 -2.60 -11.57
N ALA A 41 9.95 -2.20 -11.08
CA ALA A 41 9.61 -2.03 -9.67
C ALA A 41 10.60 -1.17 -8.86
N GLN A 42 11.35 -0.27 -9.50
CA GLN A 42 12.33 0.55 -8.78
C GLN A 42 11.65 1.41 -7.72
N MET A 43 12.17 1.34 -6.49
CA MET A 43 11.79 2.21 -5.38
C MET A 43 12.30 3.64 -5.64
N SER A 44 11.44 4.52 -6.17
CA SER A 44 11.82 5.88 -6.58
C SER A 44 12.10 6.80 -5.39
N CYS A 45 11.46 6.54 -4.26
CA CYS A 45 11.59 7.30 -3.01
C CYS A 45 12.43 6.48 -2.00
N ASN A 46 11.91 6.23 -0.80
CA ASN A 46 12.62 5.45 0.21
C ASN A 46 12.74 3.97 -0.18
N PRO A 47 13.87 3.30 0.14
CA PRO A 47 14.08 1.90 -0.17
C PRO A 47 13.42 0.97 0.87
N ALA A 48 12.12 1.11 1.09
CA ALA A 48 11.39 0.36 2.08
C ALA A 48 9.99 -0.02 1.61
N ILE A 49 9.54 -1.20 2.04
CA ILE A 49 8.18 -1.72 1.85
C ILE A 49 7.48 -1.83 3.20
N GLY A 50 6.20 -1.49 3.25
CA GLY A 50 5.38 -1.57 4.45
C GLY A 50 5.39 -0.28 5.30
N GLY A 51 5.07 -0.44 6.58
CA GLY A 51 4.81 0.67 7.49
C GLY A 51 3.34 0.78 7.84
N ILE A 52 2.96 1.84 8.57
CA ILE A 52 1.60 2.00 9.13
C ILE A 52 0.55 1.92 8.03
N ALA A 53 -0.40 1.00 8.18
CA ALA A 53 -1.43 0.57 7.21
C ALA A 53 -0.88 -0.07 5.91
N LYS A 54 0.33 0.28 5.51
CA LYS A 54 0.94 -0.20 4.27
C LYS A 54 1.43 -1.64 4.38
N GLY A 55 1.97 -2.00 5.55
CA GLY A 55 2.33 -3.38 5.85
C GLY A 55 1.13 -4.32 5.78
N GLN A 56 -0.04 -3.86 6.20
CA GLN A 56 -1.30 -4.60 6.05
C GLN A 56 -1.65 -4.83 4.57
N ILE A 57 -1.52 -3.79 3.72
CA ILE A 57 -1.76 -3.92 2.27
C ILE A 57 -0.83 -4.98 1.67
N ILE A 58 0.47 -4.98 2.00
CA ILE A 58 1.41 -5.98 1.46
C ILE A 58 1.07 -7.40 1.92
N ARG A 59 0.64 -7.58 3.17
CA ARG A 59 0.14 -8.87 3.66
C ARG A 59 -1.11 -9.32 2.89
N GLU A 60 -1.99 -8.39 2.53
CA GLU A 60 -3.17 -8.66 1.70
C GLU A 60 -2.81 -8.98 0.25
N VAL A 61 -1.87 -8.23 -0.35
CA VAL A 61 -1.32 -8.54 -1.69
C VAL A 61 -0.74 -9.94 -1.72
N ASP A 62 0.06 -10.32 -0.72
CA ASP A 62 0.62 -11.67 -0.62
C ASP A 62 -0.48 -12.72 -0.43
N ALA A 63 -1.43 -12.50 0.47
CA ALA A 63 -2.54 -13.44 0.71
C ALA A 63 -3.38 -13.70 -0.55
N LEU A 64 -3.53 -12.70 -1.40
CA LEU A 64 -4.19 -12.80 -2.71
C LEU A 64 -3.34 -13.54 -3.76
N GLY A 65 -2.03 -13.70 -3.51
CA GLY A 65 -1.11 -14.36 -4.41
C GLY A 65 -0.22 -13.39 -5.22
N GLY A 66 -0.14 -12.12 -4.83
CA GLY A 66 0.84 -11.17 -5.36
C GLY A 66 2.27 -11.46 -4.86
N HIS A 67 3.25 -10.80 -5.42
CA HIS A 67 4.67 -11.09 -5.20
C HIS A 67 5.43 -10.03 -4.40
N THR A 68 4.88 -8.82 -4.20
CA THR A 68 5.60 -7.73 -3.51
C THR A 68 6.08 -8.13 -2.11
N GLY A 69 5.27 -8.89 -1.35
CA GLY A 69 5.65 -9.39 -0.02
C GLY A 69 6.84 -10.34 -0.07
N GLU A 70 6.81 -11.30 -0.98
CA GLU A 70 7.86 -12.28 -1.19
C GLU A 70 9.17 -11.64 -1.68
N VAL A 71 9.08 -10.70 -2.63
CA VAL A 71 10.23 -9.94 -3.12
C VAL A 71 10.83 -9.08 -2.01
N ALA A 72 9.99 -8.44 -1.18
CA ALA A 72 10.45 -7.68 -0.03
C ALA A 72 11.20 -8.57 0.98
N ASP A 73 10.68 -9.75 1.30
CA ASP A 73 11.34 -10.71 2.21
C ASP A 73 12.69 -11.21 1.66
N ARG A 74 12.79 -11.42 0.34
CA ARG A 74 14.03 -11.85 -0.33
C ARG A 74 15.13 -10.78 -0.34
N THR A 75 14.76 -9.52 -0.28
CA THR A 75 15.66 -8.37 -0.48
C THR A 75 15.78 -7.46 0.74
N ALA A 76 15.09 -7.81 1.83
CA ALA A 76 15.13 -7.07 3.08
C ALA A 76 16.55 -7.02 3.67
N ILE A 77 16.94 -5.83 4.14
CA ILE A 77 18.18 -5.56 4.86
C ILE A 77 17.94 -5.04 6.28
N GLN A 78 16.68 -4.75 6.63
CA GLN A 78 16.22 -4.51 8.00
C GLN A 78 14.73 -4.80 8.08
N PHE A 79 14.27 -5.34 9.21
CA PHE A 79 12.84 -5.54 9.46
C PHE A 79 12.43 -4.99 10.82
N ARG A 80 11.23 -4.39 10.88
CA ARG A 80 10.59 -3.92 12.11
C ARG A 80 9.09 -4.11 12.07
N LEU A 81 8.48 -4.45 13.21
CA LEU A 81 7.03 -4.44 13.38
C LEU A 81 6.62 -3.18 14.13
N LEU A 82 6.11 -2.20 13.39
CA LEU A 82 5.70 -0.92 13.95
C LEU A 82 4.43 -1.02 14.77
N ASN A 83 4.26 -0.10 15.75
CA ASN A 83 3.08 -0.01 16.61
C ASN A 83 2.81 -1.24 17.49
N ARG A 84 3.81 -2.01 17.87
CA ARG A 84 3.63 -3.19 18.78
C ARG A 84 2.87 -2.83 20.06
N SER A 85 3.16 -1.69 20.69
CA SER A 85 2.51 -1.23 21.91
C SER A 85 1.03 -0.85 21.73
N LYS A 86 0.55 -0.67 20.50
CA LYS A 86 -0.83 -0.27 20.19
C LYS A 86 -1.77 -1.45 19.92
N GLY A 87 -1.27 -2.67 19.99
CA GLY A 87 -2.03 -3.89 19.80
C GLY A 87 -2.17 -4.35 18.34
N PRO A 88 -2.65 -5.61 18.11
CA PRO A 88 -2.59 -6.31 16.83
C PRO A 88 -3.29 -5.58 15.67
N ALA A 89 -4.36 -4.84 15.94
CA ALA A 89 -5.06 -4.05 14.91
C ALA A 89 -4.18 -2.95 14.28
N MET A 90 -3.10 -2.56 14.98
CA MET A 90 -2.20 -1.47 14.56
C MET A 90 -0.82 -1.98 14.16
N TRP A 91 -0.51 -3.26 14.37
CA TRP A 91 0.76 -3.85 14.00
C TRP A 91 0.99 -3.73 12.50
N SER A 92 2.13 -3.17 12.14
CA SER A 92 2.40 -2.83 10.76
C SER A 92 3.84 -3.23 10.42
N PRO A 93 4.04 -4.32 9.66
CA PRO A 93 5.37 -4.74 9.24
C PRO A 93 6.00 -3.73 8.28
N ARG A 94 7.31 -3.51 8.43
CA ARG A 94 8.12 -2.65 7.56
C ARG A 94 9.48 -3.30 7.34
N ALA A 95 9.87 -3.45 6.09
CA ALA A 95 11.20 -3.88 5.70
C ALA A 95 11.93 -2.76 4.95
N GLN A 96 13.17 -2.48 5.36
CA GLN A 96 14.14 -1.79 4.53
C GLN A 96 14.65 -2.82 3.52
N CYS A 97 14.69 -2.48 2.24
CA CYS A 97 15.10 -3.39 1.18
C CYS A 97 16.36 -2.88 0.47
N ASP A 98 17.17 -3.80 -0.05
CA ASP A 98 18.19 -3.48 -1.02
C ASP A 98 17.53 -3.13 -2.35
N ARG A 99 17.63 -1.86 -2.77
CA ARG A 99 16.98 -1.34 -3.97
C ARG A 99 17.40 -2.09 -5.25
N GLY A 100 18.68 -2.39 -5.38
CA GLY A 100 19.21 -3.09 -6.55
C GLY A 100 18.69 -4.53 -6.62
N LYS A 101 18.79 -5.26 -5.52
CA LYS A 101 18.26 -6.63 -5.43
C LYS A 101 16.75 -6.70 -5.63
N PHE A 102 16.00 -5.69 -5.15
CA PHE A 102 14.55 -5.63 -5.32
C PHE A 102 14.14 -5.55 -6.80
N ILE A 103 14.84 -4.72 -7.59
CA ILE A 103 14.63 -4.63 -9.05
C ILE A 103 14.88 -6.00 -9.72
N TRP A 104 16.01 -6.64 -9.42
CA TRP A 104 16.36 -7.93 -10.03
C TRP A 104 15.44 -9.05 -9.58
N ALA A 105 15.01 -9.08 -8.32
CA ALA A 105 14.07 -10.08 -7.83
C ALA A 105 12.70 -9.96 -8.50
N TRP A 106 12.20 -8.75 -8.71
CA TRP A 106 10.97 -8.53 -9.48
C TRP A 106 11.11 -8.92 -10.95
N ARG A 107 12.23 -8.56 -11.57
CA ARG A 107 12.49 -8.92 -12.95
C ARG A 107 12.53 -10.45 -13.12
N GLU A 108 13.18 -11.16 -12.21
CA GLU A 108 13.19 -12.62 -12.17
C GLU A 108 11.77 -13.20 -12.08
N VAL A 109 10.93 -12.66 -11.21
CA VAL A 109 9.52 -13.07 -11.08
C VAL A 109 8.78 -12.91 -12.42
N LEU A 110 8.90 -11.74 -13.05
CA LEU A 110 8.17 -11.46 -14.30
C LEU A 110 8.67 -12.30 -15.48
N GLU A 111 9.98 -12.47 -15.63
CA GLU A 111 10.58 -13.26 -16.72
C GLU A 111 10.25 -14.76 -16.60
N ASN A 112 9.98 -15.25 -15.38
CA ASN A 112 9.56 -16.64 -15.12
C ASN A 112 8.04 -16.82 -15.01
N THR A 113 7.24 -15.78 -15.27
CA THR A 113 5.78 -15.87 -15.26
C THR A 113 5.27 -16.36 -16.63
N GLU A 114 4.59 -17.50 -16.65
CA GLU A 114 3.94 -18.01 -17.86
C GLU A 114 2.92 -17.01 -18.43
N ASN A 115 2.69 -17.01 -19.73
CA ASN A 115 1.79 -16.11 -20.46
C ASN A 115 2.18 -14.62 -20.39
N LEU A 116 3.33 -14.25 -19.82
CA LEU A 116 3.81 -12.88 -19.72
C LEU A 116 4.94 -12.62 -20.71
N SER A 117 4.78 -11.58 -21.52
CA SER A 117 5.84 -11.00 -22.36
C SER A 117 6.20 -9.62 -21.85
N ILE A 118 7.49 -9.26 -21.90
CA ILE A 118 7.97 -7.93 -21.57
C ILE A 118 8.44 -7.25 -22.85
N TRP A 119 8.00 -6.01 -23.08
CA TRP A 119 8.40 -5.20 -24.23
C TRP A 119 8.99 -3.88 -23.76
N GLN A 120 10.24 -3.60 -24.12
CA GLN A 120 10.89 -2.35 -23.76
C GLN A 120 10.59 -1.28 -24.81
N ASP A 121 9.67 -0.38 -24.48
CA ASP A 121 9.25 0.75 -25.29
C ASP A 121 8.44 1.73 -24.43
N GLN A 122 8.03 2.84 -25.03
CA GLN A 122 7.15 3.83 -24.42
C GLN A 122 5.84 3.93 -25.20
N VAL A 123 4.71 3.81 -24.50
CA VAL A 123 3.38 3.98 -25.09
C VAL A 123 3.09 5.47 -25.27
N LYS A 124 2.63 5.86 -26.44
CA LYS A 124 2.25 7.25 -26.77
C LYS A 124 0.75 7.44 -26.94
N GLU A 125 0.01 6.38 -27.28
CA GLU A 125 -1.40 6.48 -27.63
C GLU A 125 -2.19 5.23 -27.22
N LEU A 126 -3.39 5.47 -26.70
CA LEU A 126 -4.41 4.44 -26.46
C LEU A 126 -5.26 4.31 -27.73
N LEU A 127 -5.40 3.10 -28.24
CA LEU A 127 -6.22 2.79 -29.41
C LEU A 127 -7.60 2.31 -28.96
N THR A 128 -8.65 2.88 -29.53
CA THR A 128 -10.04 2.54 -29.23
C THR A 128 -10.89 2.46 -30.48
N ASP A 129 -11.93 1.63 -30.42
CA ASP A 129 -12.99 1.57 -31.41
C ASP A 129 -14.34 1.57 -30.71
N HIS A 130 -15.25 2.47 -31.13
CA HIS A 130 -16.60 2.61 -30.54
C HIS A 130 -16.64 2.64 -28.99
N GLY A 131 -15.68 3.32 -28.34
CA GLY A 131 -15.61 3.44 -26.87
C GLY A 131 -15.02 2.23 -26.15
N GLN A 132 -14.49 1.26 -26.90
CA GLN A 132 -13.80 0.09 -26.38
C GLN A 132 -12.30 0.14 -26.73
N VAL A 133 -11.45 -0.29 -25.80
CA VAL A 133 -10.01 -0.45 -26.04
C VAL A 133 -9.77 -1.51 -27.11
N THR A 134 -8.86 -1.21 -28.06
CA THR A 134 -8.36 -2.15 -29.05
C THR A 134 -6.85 -2.39 -28.95
N GLY A 135 -6.13 -1.56 -28.18
CA GLY A 135 -4.70 -1.72 -27.97
C GLY A 135 -3.98 -0.41 -27.66
N VAL A 136 -2.68 -0.37 -27.95
CA VAL A 136 -1.81 0.79 -27.78
C VAL A 136 -0.85 0.95 -28.95
N SER A 137 -0.38 2.19 -29.17
CA SER A 137 0.68 2.54 -30.11
C SER A 137 1.90 3.04 -29.33
N THR A 138 3.10 2.64 -29.76
CA THR A 138 4.36 2.97 -29.08
C THR A 138 5.19 3.99 -29.85
N TYR A 139 6.23 4.53 -29.20
CA TYR A 139 7.18 5.45 -29.83
C TYR A 139 8.00 4.81 -30.96
N LEU A 140 8.31 3.53 -30.85
CA LEU A 140 9.01 2.78 -31.90
C LEU A 140 8.10 2.43 -33.08
N GLY A 141 6.83 2.86 -33.06
CA GLY A 141 5.87 2.60 -34.14
C GLY A 141 5.28 1.20 -34.12
N VAL A 142 5.33 0.53 -33.00
CA VAL A 142 4.71 -0.80 -32.81
C VAL A 142 3.26 -0.63 -32.37
N THR A 143 2.34 -1.32 -33.03
CA THR A 143 0.94 -1.47 -32.61
C THR A 143 0.79 -2.75 -31.82
N ILE A 144 0.29 -2.65 -30.59
CA ILE A 144 0.06 -3.81 -29.73
C ILE A 144 -1.45 -3.87 -29.44
N LEU A 145 -2.11 -4.82 -30.09
CA LEU A 145 -3.56 -5.03 -29.92
C LEU A 145 -3.85 -5.76 -28.61
N ALA A 146 -4.89 -5.32 -27.92
CA ALA A 146 -5.34 -5.94 -26.67
C ALA A 146 -6.83 -5.69 -26.43
N ARG A 147 -7.46 -6.62 -25.71
CA ARG A 147 -8.85 -6.48 -25.25
C ARG A 147 -8.96 -5.60 -24.00
N CYS A 148 -7.91 -5.58 -23.17
CA CYS A 148 -7.80 -4.74 -22.00
C CYS A 148 -6.44 -4.05 -21.93
N VAL A 149 -6.42 -2.79 -21.49
CA VAL A 149 -5.20 -2.02 -21.23
C VAL A 149 -5.23 -1.51 -19.79
N ILE A 150 -4.12 -1.68 -19.06
CA ILE A 150 -3.96 -1.21 -17.69
C ILE A 150 -2.88 -0.13 -17.67
N ILE A 151 -3.24 1.11 -17.33
CA ILE A 151 -2.30 2.23 -17.22
C ILE A 151 -1.76 2.29 -15.80
N THR A 152 -0.42 2.20 -15.67
CA THR A 152 0.33 2.21 -14.40
C THR A 152 1.56 3.11 -14.46
N ALA A 153 1.47 4.25 -15.14
CA ALA A 153 2.59 5.08 -15.56
C ALA A 153 3.27 5.90 -14.43
N GLY A 154 2.84 5.79 -13.17
CA GLY A 154 3.50 6.42 -12.02
C GLY A 154 3.60 7.94 -12.13
N THR A 155 4.81 8.50 -11.97
CA THR A 155 5.12 9.94 -12.07
C THR A 155 5.56 10.37 -13.46
N PHE A 156 5.36 9.52 -14.48
CA PHE A 156 5.97 9.76 -15.80
C PHE A 156 5.07 10.54 -16.76
N LEU A 157 3.72 10.51 -16.59
CA LEU A 157 2.79 11.21 -17.47
C LEU A 157 3.02 12.72 -17.40
N ASN A 158 3.51 13.30 -18.49
CA ASN A 158 3.91 14.71 -18.59
C ASN A 158 4.79 15.16 -17.41
N GLY A 159 5.66 14.25 -16.94
CA GLY A 159 6.52 14.46 -15.79
C GLY A 159 7.42 15.69 -15.96
N LEU A 160 7.43 16.60 -14.98
CA LEU A 160 8.25 17.79 -14.95
C LEU A 160 8.98 17.90 -13.62
N MET A 161 10.29 17.85 -13.66
CA MET A 161 11.16 17.91 -12.49
C MET A 161 11.60 19.33 -12.19
N HIS A 162 11.77 19.63 -10.87
CA HIS A 162 12.11 20.97 -10.39
C HIS A 162 13.23 20.91 -9.33
N ILE A 163 14.26 21.73 -9.51
CA ILE A 163 15.29 22.05 -8.50
C ILE A 163 15.57 23.55 -8.56
N GLY A 164 15.23 24.30 -7.52
CA GLY A 164 15.31 25.75 -7.58
C GLY A 164 14.54 26.28 -8.78
N LYS A 165 15.17 27.15 -9.57
CA LYS A 165 14.57 27.72 -10.79
C LYS A 165 14.67 26.80 -12.02
N THR A 166 15.40 25.69 -11.93
CA THR A 166 15.61 24.78 -13.06
C THR A 166 14.45 23.80 -13.20
N GLN A 167 13.98 23.63 -14.42
CA GLN A 167 12.93 22.67 -14.79
C GLN A 167 13.40 21.85 -15.99
N TRP A 168 13.03 20.56 -16.01
CA TRP A 168 13.23 19.70 -17.18
C TRP A 168 12.22 18.54 -17.22
N PRO A 169 11.83 18.06 -18.42
CA PRO A 169 10.95 16.91 -18.56
C PRO A 169 11.62 15.66 -17.99
N GLY A 170 10.89 14.88 -17.20
CA GLY A 170 11.36 13.62 -16.67
C GLY A 170 10.35 13.00 -15.70
N GLY A 171 10.28 11.68 -15.68
CA GLY A 171 9.44 10.96 -14.73
C GLY A 171 10.17 10.64 -13.42
N ARG A 172 11.50 10.57 -13.49
CA ARG A 172 12.45 10.34 -12.40
C ARG A 172 13.81 10.86 -12.83
N CYS A 173 14.73 11.11 -11.89
CA CYS A 173 16.06 11.61 -12.20
C CYS A 173 16.75 10.73 -13.27
N ALA A 174 17.21 11.36 -14.36
CA ALA A 174 17.81 10.72 -15.53
C ALA A 174 16.90 9.76 -16.31
N GLU A 175 15.58 9.87 -16.18
CA GLU A 175 14.62 9.09 -16.95
C GLU A 175 13.61 10.02 -17.64
N PRO A 176 13.28 9.77 -18.94
CA PRO A 176 12.42 10.67 -19.70
C PRO A 176 10.98 10.70 -19.18
N ALA A 177 10.24 11.75 -19.50
CA ALA A 177 8.80 11.81 -19.28
C ALA A 177 8.05 10.96 -20.33
N SER A 178 6.85 10.50 -19.97
CA SER A 178 5.88 9.92 -20.91
C SER A 178 5.00 11.04 -21.45
N LEU A 179 5.21 11.40 -22.70
CA LEU A 179 4.48 12.44 -23.40
C LEU A 179 3.35 11.83 -24.27
N PHE A 180 2.34 12.62 -24.62
CA PHE A 180 1.22 12.30 -25.52
C PHE A 180 0.17 11.30 -24.98
N LEU A 181 0.51 10.42 -24.05
CA LEU A 181 -0.44 9.42 -23.55
C LEU A 181 -1.58 10.05 -22.76
N THR A 182 -1.31 11.06 -21.93
CA THR A 182 -2.37 11.80 -21.23
C THR A 182 -3.34 12.44 -22.22
N GLU A 183 -2.81 13.13 -23.23
CA GLU A 183 -3.62 13.79 -24.26
C GLU A 183 -4.44 12.80 -25.08
N SER A 184 -3.88 11.61 -25.36
CA SER A 184 -4.60 10.53 -26.03
C SER A 184 -5.81 10.07 -25.20
N ILE A 185 -5.62 9.87 -23.88
CA ILE A 185 -6.67 9.40 -22.97
C ILE A 185 -7.71 10.50 -22.70
N THR A 186 -7.28 11.76 -22.54
CA THR A 186 -8.20 12.88 -22.27
C THR A 186 -9.10 13.22 -23.46
N ARG A 187 -8.61 13.08 -24.69
CA ARG A 187 -9.43 13.21 -25.91
C ARG A 187 -10.59 12.21 -25.96
N LEU A 188 -10.50 11.10 -25.26
CA LEU A 188 -11.54 10.08 -25.15
C LEU A 188 -12.54 10.35 -24.00
N GLY A 189 -12.44 11.51 -23.33
CA GLY A 189 -13.38 11.96 -22.31
C GLY A 189 -12.97 11.67 -20.88
N ILE A 190 -11.77 11.12 -20.63
CA ILE A 190 -11.25 10.93 -19.27
C ILE A 190 -10.67 12.25 -18.74
N GLN A 191 -11.07 12.64 -17.54
CA GLN A 191 -10.57 13.86 -16.88
C GLN A 191 -9.22 13.58 -16.22
N ALA A 192 -8.26 14.47 -16.46
CA ALA A 192 -6.95 14.46 -15.83
C ALA A 192 -6.76 15.71 -14.96
N GLY A 193 -5.90 15.59 -13.98
CA GLY A 193 -5.40 16.68 -13.15
C GLY A 193 -3.90 16.55 -12.96
N ARG A 194 -3.33 17.46 -12.15
CA ARG A 194 -1.90 17.48 -11.90
C ARG A 194 -1.59 17.41 -10.41
N MET A 195 -0.65 16.55 -10.03
CA MET A 195 -0.16 16.39 -8.67
C MET A 195 1.35 16.54 -8.61
N LYS A 196 1.88 16.77 -7.41
CA LYS A 196 3.33 16.80 -7.19
C LYS A 196 3.74 15.84 -6.10
N THR A 197 4.96 15.34 -6.21
CA THR A 197 5.68 14.64 -5.13
C THR A 197 7.12 15.12 -5.11
N GLY A 198 7.95 14.56 -4.22
CA GLY A 198 9.35 14.90 -4.13
C GLY A 198 10.18 13.79 -3.50
N THR A 199 11.48 13.93 -3.61
CA THR A 199 12.46 13.01 -3.02
C THR A 199 13.61 13.82 -2.39
N PRO A 200 14.24 13.31 -1.31
CA PRO A 200 15.41 13.95 -0.71
C PRO A 200 16.71 13.60 -1.45
N VAL A 201 17.77 14.22 -0.99
CA VAL A 201 19.15 13.92 -1.42
C VAL A 201 19.51 12.46 -1.21
N ARG A 202 20.47 11.98 -2.00
CA ARG A 202 21.19 10.72 -1.76
C ARG A 202 22.60 11.05 -1.30
N ILE A 203 22.96 10.53 -0.13
CA ILE A 203 24.20 10.84 0.58
C ILE A 203 25.23 9.73 0.37
N ASP A 204 26.50 10.13 0.16
CA ASP A 204 27.65 9.23 0.22
C ASP A 204 27.99 8.93 1.69
N GLY A 205 27.68 7.72 2.16
CA GLY A 205 27.90 7.30 3.55
C GLY A 205 29.36 7.40 4.02
N ARG A 206 30.33 7.43 3.10
CA ARG A 206 31.74 7.63 3.44
C ARG A 206 32.04 9.05 3.95
N SER A 207 31.12 9.98 3.77
CA SER A 207 31.20 11.37 4.23
C SER A 207 30.35 11.65 5.47
N VAL A 208 29.79 10.64 6.09
CA VAL A 208 28.88 10.74 7.24
C VAL A 208 29.62 10.38 8.52
N HIS A 209 29.47 11.19 9.55
CA HIS A 209 29.96 10.93 10.91
C HIS A 209 28.88 10.19 11.70
N PHE A 210 28.83 8.87 11.57
CA PHE A 210 27.80 8.01 12.20
C PHE A 210 27.85 8.02 13.74
N ASP A 211 28.97 8.34 14.33
CA ASP A 211 29.16 8.55 15.78
C ASP A 211 28.37 9.75 16.33
N GLU A 212 28.00 10.69 15.48
CA GLU A 212 27.15 11.85 15.78
C GLU A 212 25.64 11.55 15.59
N MET A 213 25.27 10.30 15.34
CA MET A 213 23.90 9.91 15.04
C MET A 213 23.39 8.81 15.98
N GLN A 214 22.09 8.78 16.23
CA GLN A 214 21.48 7.69 16.97
C GLN A 214 21.27 6.49 16.06
N ARG A 215 21.88 5.36 16.42
CA ARG A 215 21.68 4.10 15.71
C ARG A 215 20.31 3.50 15.98
N GLN A 216 19.65 3.02 14.93
CA GLN A 216 18.37 2.30 14.99
C GLN A 216 18.48 0.94 14.33
N ASP A 217 18.58 -0.10 15.14
CA ASP A 217 18.66 -1.49 14.68
C ASP A 217 17.27 -2.03 14.26
N GLY A 218 17.29 -3.10 13.47
CA GLY A 218 16.13 -3.92 13.22
C GLY A 218 15.74 -4.78 14.42
N GLU A 219 14.65 -5.52 14.31
CA GLU A 219 14.16 -6.39 15.36
C GLU A 219 14.71 -7.81 15.21
N ASN A 220 15.04 -8.47 16.35
CA ASN A 220 15.60 -9.83 16.35
C ASN A 220 14.54 -10.90 16.12
N ASP A 221 13.28 -10.65 16.52
CA ASP A 221 12.14 -11.50 16.27
C ASP A 221 11.53 -11.18 14.89
N PHE A 222 12.32 -11.40 13.85
CA PHE A 222 11.97 -11.08 12.48
C PHE A 222 10.65 -11.75 12.05
N HIS A 223 9.67 -10.93 11.73
CA HIS A 223 8.48 -11.32 10.98
C HIS A 223 8.76 -11.15 9.49
N LYS A 224 7.97 -11.76 8.63
CA LYS A 224 8.05 -11.62 7.18
C LYS A 224 6.71 -11.21 6.60
N PHE A 225 6.72 -10.68 5.39
CA PHE A 225 5.48 -10.32 4.69
C PHE A 225 4.77 -11.53 4.11
N SER A 226 5.49 -12.43 3.44
CA SER A 226 4.87 -13.54 2.76
C SER A 226 4.38 -14.61 3.72
N PHE A 227 3.18 -15.11 3.46
CA PHE A 227 2.64 -16.32 4.10
C PHE A 227 3.30 -17.59 3.55
N MET A 228 4.05 -17.50 2.45
CA MET A 228 4.74 -18.64 1.84
C MET A 228 6.22 -18.69 2.24
N GLY A 229 6.82 -19.88 2.11
CA GLY A 229 8.24 -20.09 2.41
C GLY A 229 8.59 -19.95 3.90
N GLU A 230 9.86 -20.20 4.23
CA GLU A 230 10.40 -20.10 5.58
C GLU A 230 11.06 -18.75 5.84
N LYS A 231 11.20 -18.39 7.12
CA LYS A 231 12.05 -17.28 7.55
C LYS A 231 13.49 -17.58 7.17
N ARG A 232 14.15 -16.63 6.51
CA ARG A 232 15.59 -16.73 6.20
C ARG A 232 16.39 -15.90 7.18
N PRO A 233 17.57 -16.37 7.64
CA PRO A 233 18.50 -15.53 8.36
C PRO A 233 18.84 -14.29 7.51
N MET A 234 18.76 -13.11 8.11
CA MET A 234 19.04 -11.85 7.45
C MET A 234 20.09 -11.07 8.24
N ARG A 235 21.12 -10.58 7.55
CA ARG A 235 22.01 -9.56 8.13
C ARG A 235 21.27 -8.24 8.13
N GLN A 236 20.93 -7.73 9.30
CA GLN A 236 20.24 -6.45 9.43
C GLN A 236 21.24 -5.30 9.44
N LEU A 237 20.97 -4.28 8.62
CA LEU A 237 21.70 -3.02 8.61
C LEU A 237 20.92 -1.99 9.44
N PRO A 238 21.63 -1.13 10.24
CA PRO A 238 20.97 -0.07 10.99
C PRO A 238 20.50 1.05 10.06
N CYS A 239 19.41 1.71 10.43
CA CYS A 239 19.13 3.08 10.05
C CYS A 239 19.72 4.02 11.12
N TRP A 240 19.85 5.30 10.78
CA TRP A 240 20.43 6.28 11.66
C TRP A 240 19.52 7.48 11.80
N ILE A 241 19.42 8.03 13.01
CA ILE A 241 18.55 9.17 13.31
C ILE A 241 19.43 10.38 13.60
N THR A 242 19.06 11.52 13.02
CA THR A 242 19.59 12.84 13.32
C THR A 242 18.48 13.87 13.24
N TYR A 243 18.78 15.12 13.52
CA TYR A 243 17.82 16.21 13.55
C TYR A 243 18.35 17.41 12.79
N THR A 244 17.45 18.19 12.20
CA THR A 244 17.78 19.56 11.80
C THR A 244 17.94 20.43 13.04
N ASN A 245 18.48 21.62 12.88
CA ASN A 245 18.66 22.62 13.94
C ASN A 245 18.29 24.00 13.42
N GLU A 246 18.30 25.01 14.28
CA GLU A 246 17.89 26.38 13.91
C GLU A 246 18.77 26.97 12.82
N GLN A 247 20.08 26.66 12.79
CA GLN A 247 20.99 27.15 11.73
C GLN A 247 20.58 26.56 10.36
N VAL A 248 20.23 25.27 10.33
CA VAL A 248 19.67 24.61 9.13
C VAL A 248 18.39 25.33 8.69
N HIS A 249 17.48 25.58 9.62
CA HIS A 249 16.21 26.24 9.33
C HIS A 249 16.42 27.65 8.81
N GLU A 250 17.31 28.43 9.41
CA GLU A 250 17.62 29.79 8.95
C GLU A 250 18.23 29.79 7.54
N ARG A 251 19.17 28.87 7.26
CA ARG A 251 19.75 28.74 5.91
C ARG A 251 18.67 28.40 4.85
N LEU A 252 17.77 27.49 5.18
CA LEU A 252 16.67 27.11 4.28
C LEU A 252 15.64 28.23 4.13
N ARG A 253 15.27 28.94 5.20
CA ARG A 253 14.33 30.10 5.14
C ARG A 253 14.83 31.18 4.18
N ARG A 254 16.14 31.46 4.17
CA ARG A 254 16.73 32.43 3.21
C ARG A 254 16.58 31.99 1.75
N ALA A 255 16.46 30.70 1.48
CA ALA A 255 16.32 30.15 0.14
C ALA A 255 14.86 29.91 -0.27
N LEU A 256 13.87 30.12 0.60
CA LEU A 256 12.45 29.93 0.29
C LEU A 256 11.96 30.67 -0.96
N PRO A 257 12.39 31.94 -1.21
CA PRO A 257 11.98 32.65 -2.42
C PRO A 257 12.46 32.01 -3.73
N ASP A 258 13.49 31.18 -3.68
CA ASP A 258 14.02 30.43 -4.83
C ASP A 258 13.50 29.00 -4.91
N SER A 259 12.65 28.58 -3.95
CA SER A 259 11.99 27.28 -3.99
C SER A 259 10.84 27.28 -5.01
N PRO A 260 10.75 26.28 -5.90
CA PRO A 260 9.65 26.19 -6.88
C PRO A 260 8.27 26.03 -6.23
N LEU A 261 8.20 25.63 -4.96
CA LEU A 261 6.97 25.57 -4.18
C LEU A 261 6.45 26.94 -3.73
N PHE A 262 7.32 27.94 -3.63
CA PHE A 262 6.99 29.28 -3.09
C PHE A 262 7.18 30.40 -4.10
N ASN A 263 7.87 30.16 -5.23
CA ASN A 263 8.06 31.12 -6.30
C ASN A 263 6.97 31.09 -7.41
N GLY A 264 5.96 30.21 -7.25
CA GLY A 264 4.84 30.07 -8.20
C GLY A 264 5.07 29.12 -9.38
N GLN A 265 6.24 28.46 -9.46
CA GLN A 265 6.52 27.47 -10.51
C GLN A 265 5.66 26.21 -10.36
N ILE A 266 5.52 25.68 -9.13
CA ILE A 266 4.67 24.54 -8.82
C ILE A 266 3.33 25.05 -8.29
N GLN A 267 2.25 24.75 -9.00
CA GLN A 267 0.89 25.09 -8.61
C GLN A 267 0.08 23.85 -8.18
N SER A 268 0.58 22.67 -8.47
CA SER A 268 -0.07 21.41 -8.13
C SER A 268 0.05 21.06 -6.64
N ILE A 269 -0.92 20.30 -6.13
CA ILE A 269 -0.99 19.92 -4.72
C ILE A 269 -0.06 18.76 -4.44
N GLY A 270 0.72 18.88 -3.36
CA GLY A 270 1.62 17.83 -2.87
C GLY A 270 1.04 17.03 -1.70
N PRO A 271 1.68 15.90 -1.34
CA PRO A 271 1.21 15.03 -0.28
C PRO A 271 1.29 15.69 1.10
N ARG A 272 0.18 15.75 1.82
CA ARG A 272 0.06 16.33 3.16
C ARG A 272 0.93 15.62 4.21
N TYR A 273 1.07 14.30 4.10
CA TYR A 273 1.72 13.45 5.11
C TYR A 273 3.19 13.15 4.83
N CYS A 274 3.74 13.66 3.74
CA CYS A 274 5.17 13.65 3.44
C CYS A 274 5.57 15.04 2.92
N PRO A 275 5.43 16.09 3.77
CA PRO A 275 5.75 17.44 3.35
C PRO A 275 7.26 17.56 3.09
N SER A 276 7.62 18.38 2.12
CA SER A 276 9.02 18.77 1.93
C SER A 276 9.54 19.54 3.14
N ILE A 277 10.86 19.63 3.27
CA ILE A 277 11.44 20.40 4.38
C ILE A 277 11.00 21.86 4.33
N GLU A 278 10.85 22.44 3.14
CA GLU A 278 10.34 23.80 2.92
C GLU A 278 8.93 23.98 3.51
N THR A 279 8.04 23.02 3.25
CA THR A 279 6.68 23.04 3.77
C THR A 279 6.67 22.88 5.29
N LYS A 280 7.56 22.04 5.86
CA LYS A 280 7.71 21.88 7.32
C LYS A 280 8.11 23.20 7.98
N LEU A 281 9.06 23.94 7.40
CA LEU A 281 9.55 25.21 7.94
C LEU A 281 8.46 26.30 7.98
N VAL A 282 7.48 26.24 7.09
CA VAL A 282 6.37 27.20 7.05
C VAL A 282 5.22 26.72 7.93
N THR A 283 4.82 25.45 7.81
CA THR A 283 3.66 24.89 8.53
C THR A 283 3.92 24.66 10.01
N PHE A 284 5.17 24.35 10.38
CA PHE A 284 5.62 24.07 11.74
C PHE A 284 6.76 25.00 12.14
N ALA A 285 6.57 26.30 11.92
CA ALA A 285 7.60 27.32 12.11
C ALA A 285 8.11 27.45 13.56
N ASP A 286 7.31 26.99 14.52
CA ASP A 286 7.60 26.95 15.96
C ASP A 286 8.52 25.79 16.36
N LYS A 287 8.77 24.82 15.48
CA LYS A 287 9.65 23.69 15.76
C LYS A 287 11.10 24.08 15.53
N SER A 288 11.94 23.89 16.55
CA SER A 288 13.40 24.12 16.49
C SER A 288 14.15 23.02 15.76
N GLU A 289 13.55 21.84 15.58
CA GLU A 289 14.17 20.68 14.94
C GLU A 289 13.14 19.78 14.24
N HIS A 290 13.58 19.05 13.22
CA HIS A 290 12.85 18.00 12.54
C HIS A 290 13.69 16.73 12.50
N MET A 291 13.09 15.60 12.89
CA MET A 291 13.72 14.29 12.83
C MET A 291 13.98 13.86 11.39
N LEU A 292 15.18 13.34 11.16
CA LEU A 292 15.63 12.79 9.88
C LEU A 292 16.11 11.35 10.09
N PHE A 293 15.83 10.49 9.10
CA PHE A 293 16.33 9.12 9.09
C PHE A 293 17.26 8.95 7.89
N LEU A 294 18.47 8.49 8.16
CA LEU A 294 19.43 8.10 7.14
C LEU A 294 19.30 6.58 6.93
N GLU A 295 18.77 6.19 5.79
CA GLU A 295 18.39 4.82 5.46
C GLU A 295 19.33 4.25 4.38
N PRO A 296 19.95 3.06 4.57
CA PRO A 296 20.81 2.46 3.56
C PRO A 296 19.99 2.06 2.32
N GLU A 297 20.52 2.33 1.13
CA GLU A 297 19.89 1.98 -0.16
C GLU A 297 20.18 0.52 -0.57
N GLY A 298 21.08 -0.16 0.10
CA GLY A 298 21.45 -1.55 -0.14
C GLY A 298 22.58 -2.01 0.77
N ASP A 299 22.89 -3.31 0.72
CA ASP A 299 23.92 -3.92 1.57
C ASP A 299 25.34 -3.82 1.01
N ASN A 300 25.49 -3.51 -0.29
CA ASN A 300 26.74 -3.40 -1.01
C ASN A 300 26.96 -2.01 -1.65
N THR A 301 26.33 -0.97 -1.09
CA THR A 301 26.47 0.41 -1.56
C THR A 301 26.72 1.36 -0.40
N ASN A 302 27.41 2.47 -0.67
CA ASN A 302 27.55 3.59 0.25
C ASN A 302 26.47 4.65 0.06
N GLU A 303 25.43 4.37 -0.74
CA GLU A 303 24.34 5.30 -0.96
C GLU A 303 23.31 5.21 0.17
N TYR A 304 22.95 6.38 0.72
CA TYR A 304 21.95 6.51 1.77
C TYR A 304 20.87 7.49 1.35
N TYR A 305 19.64 7.15 1.69
CA TYR A 305 18.44 7.97 1.54
C TYR A 305 18.19 8.79 2.80
N LEU A 306 18.01 10.12 2.68
CA LEU A 306 17.74 10.98 3.83
C LEU A 306 16.24 11.24 3.99
N ASN A 307 15.55 10.32 4.64
CA ASN A 307 14.11 10.44 4.90
C ASN A 307 13.80 11.63 5.83
N GLY A 308 12.80 12.41 5.47
CA GLY A 308 12.38 13.60 6.23
C GLY A 308 12.92 14.92 5.68
N PHE A 309 13.88 14.88 4.73
CA PHE A 309 14.48 16.05 4.07
C PHE A 309 14.18 16.09 2.57
N SER A 310 12.96 15.75 2.15
CA SER A 310 12.55 15.98 0.76
C SER A 310 12.59 17.46 0.46
N SER A 311 13.25 17.86 -0.63
CA SER A 311 13.45 19.26 -0.97
C SER A 311 13.52 19.47 -2.48
N SER A 312 13.04 20.63 -2.93
CA SER A 312 13.21 21.12 -4.30
C SER A 312 13.98 22.44 -4.35
N MET A 313 14.56 22.87 -3.25
CA MET A 313 15.40 24.08 -3.17
C MET A 313 16.60 24.00 -4.11
N PRO A 314 17.27 25.13 -4.43
CA PRO A 314 18.54 25.16 -5.14
C PRO A 314 19.54 24.21 -4.51
N ILE A 315 20.39 23.56 -5.32
CA ILE A 315 21.32 22.51 -4.87
C ILE A 315 22.27 23.04 -3.78
N GLU A 316 22.77 24.27 -3.96
CA GLU A 316 23.64 24.94 -2.99
C GLU A 316 22.97 25.07 -1.62
N ALA A 317 21.69 25.49 -1.62
CA ALA A 317 20.93 25.63 -0.37
C ALA A 317 20.72 24.28 0.34
N GLN A 318 20.46 23.21 -0.42
CA GLN A 318 20.35 21.86 0.13
C GLN A 318 21.66 21.40 0.79
N ILE A 319 22.78 21.56 0.09
CA ILE A 319 24.10 21.11 0.57
C ILE A 319 24.56 21.93 1.77
N GLU A 320 24.49 23.27 1.67
CA GLU A 320 24.93 24.16 2.75
C GLU A 320 24.10 23.96 4.02
N ALA A 321 22.78 23.82 3.90
CA ALA A 321 21.92 23.56 5.04
C ALA A 321 22.25 22.21 5.69
N LEU A 322 22.44 21.15 4.91
CA LEU A 322 22.76 19.84 5.45
C LEU A 322 24.12 19.81 6.14
N LYS A 323 25.13 20.56 5.67
CA LYS A 323 26.45 20.66 6.30
C LYS A 323 26.41 21.31 7.69
N LEU A 324 25.34 22.00 8.04
CA LEU A 324 25.12 22.55 9.39
C LEU A 324 24.63 21.52 10.40
N ILE A 325 24.36 20.28 9.96
CA ILE A 325 24.09 19.15 10.85
C ILE A 325 25.45 18.51 11.20
N PRO A 326 25.82 18.32 12.49
CA PRO A 326 27.14 17.81 12.88
C PRO A 326 27.55 16.53 12.13
N ALA A 327 26.66 15.58 12.02
CA ALA A 327 26.91 14.32 11.30
C ALA A 327 27.24 14.51 9.80
N PHE A 328 26.89 15.64 9.20
CA PHE A 328 27.01 15.93 7.77
C PHE A 328 28.00 17.06 7.45
N ARG A 329 28.86 17.47 8.38
CA ARG A 329 29.82 18.56 8.18
C ARG A 329 30.72 18.41 6.94
N ASP A 330 31.06 17.15 6.59
CA ASP A 330 31.89 16.81 5.42
C ASP A 330 31.08 16.22 4.26
N LEU A 331 29.78 16.54 4.22
CA LEU A 331 28.79 15.94 3.33
C LEU A 331 29.21 15.94 1.85
N ARG A 332 29.11 14.76 1.24
CA ARG A 332 29.07 14.55 -0.21
C ARG A 332 27.75 13.90 -0.58
N ILE A 333 27.15 14.33 -1.67
CA ILE A 333 25.91 13.75 -2.20
C ILE A 333 26.15 13.10 -3.55
N TYR A 334 25.40 12.03 -3.84
CA TYR A 334 25.36 11.42 -5.17
C TYR A 334 24.38 12.15 -6.08
N ARG A 335 23.27 12.63 -5.52
CA ARG A 335 22.24 13.40 -6.26
C ARG A 335 21.41 14.26 -5.30
N PRO A 336 20.95 15.44 -5.77
CA PRO A 336 20.12 16.34 -4.96
C PRO A 336 18.69 15.79 -4.79
N GLY A 337 17.97 16.38 -3.85
CA GLY A 337 16.52 16.30 -3.78
C GLY A 337 15.87 17.10 -4.90
N TYR A 338 14.68 16.69 -5.32
CA TYR A 338 13.88 17.38 -6.33
C TYR A 338 12.39 17.18 -6.09
N ALA A 339 11.58 18.09 -6.63
CA ALA A 339 10.14 17.88 -6.80
C ALA A 339 9.84 17.42 -8.23
N ILE A 340 8.75 16.71 -8.39
CA ILE A 340 8.21 16.30 -9.68
C ILE A 340 6.71 16.54 -9.72
N GLU A 341 6.24 17.19 -10.76
CA GLU A 341 4.83 17.29 -11.15
C GLU A 341 4.52 16.25 -12.22
N TYR A 342 3.35 15.66 -12.16
CA TYR A 342 2.90 14.62 -13.08
C TYR A 342 1.38 14.61 -13.19
N ASP A 343 0.86 14.05 -14.29
CA ASP A 343 -0.56 13.94 -14.50
C ASP A 343 -1.13 12.72 -13.78
N TYR A 344 -2.36 12.85 -13.28
CA TYR A 344 -3.18 11.77 -12.75
C TYR A 344 -4.59 11.87 -13.34
N PHE A 345 -5.35 10.80 -13.25
CA PHE A 345 -6.75 10.74 -13.67
C PHE A 345 -7.66 10.69 -12.45
N ASP A 346 -8.77 11.45 -12.47
CA ASP A 346 -9.73 11.44 -11.36
C ASP A 346 -10.27 10.03 -11.14
N PRO A 347 -9.98 9.37 -10.00
CA PRO A 347 -10.38 7.99 -9.76
C PRO A 347 -11.88 7.77 -9.60
N THR A 348 -12.68 8.84 -9.43
CA THR A 348 -14.15 8.75 -9.42
C THR A 348 -14.72 8.30 -10.77
N GLN A 349 -13.93 8.37 -11.83
CA GLN A 349 -14.24 7.85 -13.15
C GLN A 349 -14.05 6.33 -13.29
N LEU A 350 -13.59 5.68 -12.23
CA LEU A 350 -13.37 4.23 -12.20
C LEU A 350 -14.47 3.51 -11.42
N ARG A 351 -14.70 2.25 -11.79
CA ARG A 351 -15.46 1.29 -11.02
C ARG A 351 -14.59 0.70 -9.89
N HIS A 352 -15.18 -0.02 -8.95
CA HIS A 352 -14.42 -0.75 -7.91
C HIS A 352 -13.51 -1.86 -8.48
N THR A 353 -13.70 -2.25 -9.72
CA THR A 353 -12.79 -3.11 -10.48
C THR A 353 -11.54 -2.39 -10.97
N LEU A 354 -11.45 -1.07 -10.79
CA LEU A 354 -10.50 -0.13 -11.39
C LEU A 354 -10.61 0.01 -12.91
N GLU A 355 -11.69 -0.47 -13.49
CA GLU A 355 -12.05 -0.23 -14.89
C GLU A 355 -12.71 1.15 -15.05
N SER A 356 -12.40 1.82 -16.15
CA SER A 356 -13.02 3.09 -16.52
C SER A 356 -14.54 2.94 -16.70
N LYS A 357 -15.29 3.96 -16.27
CA LYS A 357 -16.72 4.10 -16.56
C LYS A 357 -16.98 4.63 -17.97
N VAL A 358 -15.97 5.22 -18.60
CA VAL A 358 -16.05 5.93 -19.89
C VAL A 358 -15.58 5.06 -21.06
N ILE A 359 -14.48 4.31 -20.87
CA ILE A 359 -13.84 3.50 -21.92
C ILE A 359 -13.84 2.05 -21.46
N ASP A 360 -14.53 1.19 -22.19
CA ASP A 360 -14.59 -0.24 -21.90
C ASP A 360 -13.24 -0.93 -22.11
N GLY A 361 -12.80 -1.77 -21.15
CA GLY A 361 -11.52 -2.45 -21.20
C GLY A 361 -10.30 -1.58 -20.78
N LEU A 362 -10.49 -0.30 -20.42
CA LEU A 362 -9.43 0.54 -19.86
C LEU A 362 -9.42 0.44 -18.34
N PHE A 363 -8.29 0.04 -17.77
CA PHE A 363 -8.05 0.01 -16.32
C PHE A 363 -6.94 1.00 -15.94
N MET A 364 -6.99 1.50 -14.72
CA MET A 364 -5.96 2.40 -14.17
C MET A 364 -5.58 1.97 -12.76
N ALA A 365 -4.29 1.93 -12.44
CA ALA A 365 -3.83 1.50 -11.13
C ALA A 365 -2.56 2.23 -10.68
N GLY A 366 -2.47 2.46 -9.37
CA GLY A 366 -1.32 3.10 -8.75
C GLY A 366 -1.39 4.61 -8.76
N GLN A 367 -0.25 5.25 -8.95
CA GLN A 367 -0.10 6.70 -8.77
C GLN A 367 -0.91 7.53 -9.79
N VAL A 368 -1.22 6.96 -10.94
CA VAL A 368 -2.09 7.59 -11.95
C VAL A 368 -3.53 7.81 -11.44
N ASN A 369 -3.93 7.16 -10.36
CA ASN A 369 -5.21 7.35 -9.66
C ASN A 369 -5.08 8.36 -8.49
N GLY A 370 -4.00 9.14 -8.44
CA GLY A 370 -3.77 10.14 -7.39
C GLY A 370 -3.33 9.55 -6.05
N THR A 371 -2.78 8.34 -5.99
CA THR A 371 -2.21 7.75 -4.78
C THR A 371 -0.70 7.97 -4.68
N THR A 372 -0.14 7.90 -3.45
CA THR A 372 1.31 7.89 -3.23
C THR A 372 1.69 6.73 -2.32
N GLY A 373 2.48 5.80 -2.84
CA GLY A 373 3.04 4.67 -2.10
C GLY A 373 3.12 3.41 -2.95
N TYR A 374 4.16 2.64 -2.73
CA TYR A 374 4.42 1.39 -3.47
C TYR A 374 3.35 0.34 -3.17
N GLU A 375 2.90 0.31 -1.92
CA GLU A 375 1.93 -0.65 -1.41
C GLU A 375 0.53 -0.38 -1.97
N GLU A 376 0.12 0.90 -1.99
CA GLU A 376 -1.13 1.32 -2.61
C GLU A 376 -1.12 1.01 -4.11
N ALA A 377 0.03 1.20 -4.77
CA ALA A 377 0.20 0.87 -6.17
C ALA A 377 0.13 -0.64 -6.41
N ALA A 378 0.81 -1.45 -5.60
CA ALA A 378 0.79 -2.91 -5.68
C ALA A 378 -0.63 -3.47 -5.50
N GLY A 379 -1.36 -3.03 -4.47
CA GLY A 379 -2.74 -3.46 -4.22
C GLY A 379 -3.69 -3.13 -5.36
N GLN A 380 -3.62 -1.91 -5.90
CA GLN A 380 -4.42 -1.50 -7.06
C GLN A 380 -4.04 -2.30 -8.32
N GLY A 381 -2.72 -2.46 -8.56
CA GLY A 381 -2.22 -3.22 -9.71
C GLY A 381 -2.73 -4.65 -9.71
N LEU A 382 -2.64 -5.33 -8.56
CA LEU A 382 -3.13 -6.70 -8.40
C LEU A 382 -4.63 -6.80 -8.75
N VAL A 383 -5.46 -5.91 -8.19
CA VAL A 383 -6.92 -5.91 -8.44
C VAL A 383 -7.24 -5.59 -9.89
N ALA A 384 -6.56 -4.61 -10.50
CA ALA A 384 -6.76 -4.27 -11.90
C ALA A 384 -6.36 -5.45 -12.82
N GLY A 385 -5.22 -6.11 -12.53
CA GLY A 385 -4.76 -7.28 -13.26
C GLY A 385 -5.73 -8.45 -13.19
N MET A 386 -6.23 -8.77 -11.98
CA MET A 386 -7.27 -9.79 -11.79
C MET A 386 -8.52 -9.48 -12.62
N ASN A 387 -9.05 -8.26 -12.52
CA ASN A 387 -10.28 -7.88 -13.20
C ASN A 387 -10.12 -7.83 -14.73
N ALA A 388 -8.97 -7.39 -15.23
CA ALA A 388 -8.67 -7.42 -16.67
C ALA A 388 -8.64 -8.86 -17.21
N ALA A 389 -7.99 -9.78 -16.50
CA ALA A 389 -7.99 -11.20 -16.86
C ALA A 389 -9.39 -11.82 -16.81
N MET A 390 -10.14 -11.55 -15.74
CA MET A 390 -11.52 -12.04 -15.59
C MET A 390 -12.43 -11.49 -16.68
N LYS A 391 -12.29 -10.22 -17.06
CA LYS A 391 -13.03 -9.62 -18.20
C LYS A 391 -12.71 -10.33 -19.49
N CYS A 392 -11.44 -10.60 -19.78
CA CYS A 392 -11.01 -11.36 -20.96
C CYS A 392 -11.54 -12.80 -20.95
N GLY A 393 -11.60 -13.44 -19.79
CA GLY A 393 -12.13 -14.79 -19.60
C GLY A 393 -13.64 -14.89 -19.48
N GLY A 394 -14.38 -13.78 -19.33
CA GLY A 394 -15.82 -13.78 -19.12
C GLY A 394 -16.27 -14.32 -17.75
N SER A 395 -15.39 -14.30 -16.72
CA SER A 395 -15.61 -14.96 -15.42
C SER A 395 -16.11 -14.05 -14.30
N GLY A 396 -16.69 -12.89 -14.63
CA GLY A 396 -17.24 -11.95 -13.65
C GLY A 396 -16.24 -10.89 -13.17
N THR A 397 -16.31 -10.46 -11.91
CA THR A 397 -15.47 -9.40 -11.35
C THR A 397 -14.99 -9.74 -9.95
N PHE A 398 -13.82 -9.20 -9.57
CA PHE A 398 -13.26 -9.30 -8.23
C PHE A 398 -13.27 -7.93 -7.56
N VAL A 399 -14.10 -7.77 -6.53
CA VAL A 399 -14.23 -6.54 -5.73
C VAL A 399 -14.16 -6.90 -4.25
N MET A 400 -13.43 -6.15 -3.46
CA MET A 400 -13.33 -6.32 -2.01
C MET A 400 -14.02 -5.18 -1.28
N ASN A 401 -14.75 -5.53 -0.21
CA ASN A 401 -15.44 -4.56 0.64
C ASN A 401 -14.48 -3.95 1.68
N ARG A 402 -14.91 -2.87 2.32
CA ARG A 402 -14.15 -2.14 3.34
C ARG A 402 -13.91 -2.93 4.64
N ASP A 403 -14.78 -3.90 4.94
CA ASP A 403 -14.66 -4.81 6.08
C ASP A 403 -13.85 -6.08 5.78
N GLU A 404 -13.45 -6.27 4.52
CA GLU A 404 -12.68 -7.41 4.05
C GLU A 404 -11.18 -7.13 3.91
N SER A 405 -10.81 -5.89 3.51
CA SER A 405 -9.41 -5.57 3.24
C SER A 405 -9.11 -4.06 3.28
N TYR A 406 -7.85 -3.71 3.60
CA TYR A 406 -7.31 -2.37 3.38
C TYR A 406 -7.28 -1.98 1.91
N ILE A 407 -7.08 -2.95 1.00
CA ILE A 407 -7.16 -2.73 -0.46
C ILE A 407 -8.60 -2.36 -0.83
N GLY A 408 -9.61 -2.99 -0.23
CA GLY A 408 -11.02 -2.60 -0.41
C GLY A 408 -11.31 -1.19 0.10
N VAL A 409 -10.79 -0.83 1.28
CA VAL A 409 -10.90 0.55 1.80
C VAL A 409 -10.24 1.55 0.85
N LEU A 410 -9.03 1.25 0.36
CA LEU A 410 -8.28 2.09 -0.58
C LEU A 410 -9.08 2.34 -1.86
N ILE A 411 -9.55 1.29 -2.51
CA ILE A 411 -10.26 1.42 -3.78
C ILE A 411 -11.60 2.13 -3.58
N ASP A 412 -12.35 1.78 -2.54
CA ASP A 412 -13.61 2.44 -2.25
C ASP A 412 -13.43 3.96 -1.97
N ASP A 413 -12.42 4.35 -1.18
CA ASP A 413 -12.10 5.76 -0.95
C ASP A 413 -11.79 6.49 -2.27
N LEU A 414 -11.00 5.89 -3.16
CA LEU A 414 -10.64 6.49 -4.45
C LEU A 414 -11.85 6.71 -5.35
N VAL A 415 -12.65 5.67 -5.56
CA VAL A 415 -13.73 5.72 -6.57
C VAL A 415 -14.99 6.41 -6.07
N THR A 416 -15.16 6.55 -4.74
CA THR A 416 -16.35 7.22 -4.15
C THR A 416 -16.06 8.63 -3.67
N LYS A 417 -14.89 8.88 -3.07
CA LYS A 417 -14.54 10.19 -2.52
C LYS A 417 -13.69 11.04 -3.47
N GLY A 418 -12.96 10.37 -4.38
CA GLY A 418 -11.95 11.04 -5.19
C GLY A 418 -10.72 11.44 -4.36
N VAL A 419 -9.89 12.29 -4.95
CA VAL A 419 -8.65 12.78 -4.34
C VAL A 419 -8.50 14.27 -4.57
N ASP A 420 -8.42 15.04 -3.48
CA ASP A 420 -8.10 16.47 -3.52
C ASP A 420 -6.59 16.70 -3.33
N GLU A 421 -5.89 15.75 -2.74
CA GLU A 421 -4.44 15.71 -2.53
C GLU A 421 -3.94 14.27 -2.75
N PRO A 422 -2.64 14.03 -2.98
CA PRO A 422 -2.11 12.68 -3.14
C PRO A 422 -2.54 11.76 -1.97
N TYR A 423 -3.37 10.77 -2.29
CA TYR A 423 -3.96 9.85 -1.32
C TYR A 423 -2.89 8.94 -0.71
N ARG A 424 -2.98 8.73 0.59
CA ARG A 424 -2.16 7.77 1.33
C ARG A 424 -3.01 6.97 2.30
N MET A 425 -2.77 5.67 2.39
CA MET A 425 -3.46 4.82 3.35
C MET A 425 -2.93 5.00 4.76
N PHE A 426 -3.86 5.09 5.72
CA PHE A 426 -3.61 5.09 7.16
C PHE A 426 -4.60 4.17 7.86
N THR A 427 -4.22 3.69 9.05
CA THR A 427 -5.12 2.86 9.86
C THR A 427 -6.42 3.57 10.28
N SER A 428 -6.40 4.92 10.35
CA SER A 428 -7.58 5.72 10.65
C SER A 428 -8.64 5.74 9.53
N ARG A 429 -8.28 5.36 8.30
CA ARG A 429 -9.23 5.26 7.19
C ARG A 429 -10.04 3.98 7.21
N ALA A 430 -9.57 2.95 7.92
CA ALA A 430 -10.26 1.67 8.06
C ALA A 430 -11.12 1.69 9.35
N GLU A 431 -12.42 1.68 9.17
CA GLU A 431 -13.41 1.65 10.26
C GLU A 431 -13.30 0.35 11.06
N TYR A 432 -13.13 -0.78 10.35
CA TYR A 432 -13.13 -2.14 10.89
C TYR A 432 -11.72 -2.70 11.09
N ARG A 433 -10.73 -1.87 11.47
CA ARG A 433 -9.30 -2.26 11.51
C ARG A 433 -8.98 -3.50 12.35
N ILE A 434 -9.81 -3.84 13.38
CA ILE A 434 -9.62 -5.07 14.15
C ILE A 434 -9.96 -6.31 13.32
N LEU A 435 -10.80 -6.19 12.29
CA LEU A 435 -11.10 -7.26 11.32
C LEU A 435 -10.04 -7.34 10.20
N LEU A 436 -9.23 -6.27 10.02
CA LEU A 436 -8.29 -6.12 8.89
C LEU A 436 -6.83 -6.24 9.34
N ARG A 437 -6.57 -7.08 10.34
CA ARG A 437 -5.21 -7.24 10.87
C ARG A 437 -4.27 -7.84 9.82
N GLN A 438 -2.98 -7.51 9.97
CA GLN A 438 -1.93 -8.04 9.08
C GLN A 438 -1.70 -9.56 9.27
N ASP A 439 -1.94 -10.08 10.48
CA ASP A 439 -1.71 -11.47 10.84
C ASP A 439 -2.70 -12.46 10.21
N ASP A 440 -3.92 -11.99 9.86
CA ASP A 440 -5.01 -12.83 9.37
C ASP A 440 -5.43 -12.53 7.91
N ALA A 441 -4.61 -11.83 7.14
CA ALA A 441 -4.93 -11.52 5.75
C ALA A 441 -5.13 -12.79 4.90
N ASP A 442 -4.37 -13.85 5.15
CA ASP A 442 -4.55 -15.15 4.50
C ASP A 442 -5.91 -15.78 4.82
N ALA A 443 -6.37 -15.65 6.07
CA ALA A 443 -7.68 -16.14 6.51
C ALA A 443 -8.85 -15.45 5.79
N ARG A 444 -8.70 -14.16 5.45
CA ARG A 444 -9.74 -13.36 4.81
C ARG A 444 -9.75 -13.53 3.29
N LEU A 445 -8.57 -13.66 2.66
CA LEU A 445 -8.41 -13.39 1.23
C LEU A 445 -7.94 -14.59 0.40
N THR A 446 -7.18 -15.54 0.95
CA THR A 446 -6.55 -16.62 0.16
C THR A 446 -7.58 -17.53 -0.52
N GLU A 447 -8.60 -17.98 0.20
CA GLU A 447 -9.63 -18.85 -0.36
C GLU A 447 -10.46 -18.13 -1.44
N ARG A 448 -10.71 -16.84 -1.23
CA ARG A 448 -11.43 -15.99 -2.18
C ARG A 448 -10.63 -15.76 -3.46
N SER A 449 -9.33 -15.49 -3.33
CA SER A 449 -8.42 -15.34 -4.48
C SER A 449 -8.23 -16.65 -5.24
N HIS A 450 -8.15 -17.78 -4.52
CA HIS A 450 -8.08 -19.10 -5.15
C HIS A 450 -9.30 -19.39 -6.02
N ARG A 451 -10.51 -19.10 -5.52
CA ARG A 451 -11.74 -19.24 -6.30
C ARG A 451 -11.80 -18.31 -7.51
N ALA A 452 -11.18 -17.13 -7.42
CA ALA A 452 -11.05 -16.21 -8.55
C ALA A 452 -9.96 -16.63 -9.56
N GLY A 453 -9.10 -17.60 -9.22
CA GLY A 453 -8.09 -18.17 -10.12
C GLY A 453 -6.67 -17.61 -9.97
N LEU A 454 -6.38 -16.72 -8.99
CA LEU A 454 -5.02 -16.16 -8.83
C LEU A 454 -4.19 -16.90 -7.78
N ALA A 455 -4.69 -17.06 -6.55
CA ALA A 455 -3.95 -17.79 -5.52
C ALA A 455 -3.80 -19.28 -5.88
N SER A 456 -2.58 -19.79 -5.84
CA SER A 456 -2.28 -21.17 -6.19
C SER A 456 -2.91 -22.17 -5.23
N THR A 457 -3.10 -23.42 -5.69
CA THR A 457 -3.52 -24.54 -4.85
C THR A 457 -2.54 -24.79 -3.69
N GLU A 458 -1.23 -24.58 -3.92
CA GLU A 458 -0.21 -24.67 -2.87
C GLU A 458 -0.45 -23.63 -1.76
N ARG A 459 -0.68 -22.36 -2.12
CA ARG A 459 -0.98 -21.27 -1.17
C ARG A 459 -2.25 -21.57 -0.37
N ARG A 460 -3.30 -22.01 -1.07
CA ARG A 460 -4.55 -22.43 -0.41
C ARG A 460 -4.34 -23.57 0.58
N ASN A 461 -3.65 -24.63 0.18
CA ASN A 461 -3.37 -25.77 1.04
C ASN A 461 -2.52 -25.36 2.25
N HIS A 462 -1.60 -24.43 2.05
CA HIS A 462 -0.79 -23.86 3.12
C HIS A 462 -1.64 -23.13 4.17
N TRP A 463 -2.58 -22.30 3.69
CA TRP A 463 -3.57 -21.65 4.55
C TRP A 463 -4.46 -22.68 5.27
N LEU A 464 -4.95 -23.71 4.61
CA LEU A 464 -5.82 -24.72 5.22
C LEU A 464 -5.11 -25.48 6.36
N ARG A 465 -3.84 -25.86 6.18
CA ARG A 465 -3.04 -26.48 7.25
C ARG A 465 -2.84 -25.54 8.44
N LYS A 466 -2.49 -24.28 8.19
CA LYS A 466 -2.37 -23.25 9.23
C LYS A 466 -3.69 -23.07 9.99
N LYS A 467 -4.80 -23.00 9.28
CA LYS A 467 -6.15 -22.87 9.85
C LYS A 467 -6.47 -24.03 10.79
N GLU A 468 -6.25 -25.28 10.34
CA GLU A 468 -6.49 -26.49 11.14
C GLU A 468 -5.69 -26.45 12.45
N GLN A 469 -4.43 -26.06 12.42
CA GLN A 469 -3.59 -25.95 13.62
C GLN A 469 -4.08 -24.86 14.57
N ILE A 470 -4.48 -23.69 14.05
CA ILE A 470 -5.05 -22.61 14.86
C ILE A 470 -6.36 -23.04 15.50
N ASP A 471 -7.28 -23.63 14.74
CA ASP A 471 -8.58 -24.07 15.21
C ASP A 471 -8.40 -25.18 16.28
N GLY A 472 -7.52 -26.15 16.04
CA GLY A 472 -7.21 -27.19 17.01
C GLY A 472 -6.56 -26.68 18.30
N LEU A 473 -5.73 -25.61 18.25
CA LEU A 473 -5.19 -24.97 19.44
C LEU A 473 -6.27 -24.19 20.21
N MET A 474 -7.16 -23.52 19.50
CA MET A 474 -8.28 -22.80 20.12
C MET A 474 -9.27 -23.77 20.78
N ASP A 475 -9.58 -24.90 20.14
CA ASP A 475 -10.45 -25.95 20.70
C ASP A 475 -9.83 -26.52 21.99
N PHE A 476 -8.54 -26.85 21.96
CA PHE A 476 -7.82 -27.26 23.16
C PHE A 476 -7.95 -26.23 24.29
N CYS A 477 -7.79 -24.94 24.01
CA CYS A 477 -7.91 -23.88 25.03
C CYS A 477 -9.34 -23.74 25.58
N ARG A 478 -10.36 -23.98 24.77
CA ARG A 478 -11.78 -23.95 25.19
C ARG A 478 -12.14 -25.17 26.06
N ASP A 479 -11.57 -26.34 25.77
CA ASP A 479 -11.93 -27.58 26.43
C ASP A 479 -11.10 -27.84 27.68
N TYR A 480 -9.84 -27.42 27.68
CA TYR A 480 -8.93 -27.69 28.80
C TYR A 480 -9.26 -26.85 30.03
N SER A 481 -9.47 -27.55 31.16
CA SER A 481 -9.77 -26.93 32.46
C SER A 481 -8.50 -26.82 33.32
N VAL A 482 -8.16 -25.59 33.69
CA VAL A 482 -7.02 -25.27 34.55
C VAL A 482 -7.44 -25.28 36.01
N LYS A 483 -6.74 -26.05 36.84
CA LYS A 483 -6.99 -26.09 38.30
C LYS A 483 -6.17 -24.99 38.99
N ALA A 484 -6.82 -24.20 39.87
CA ALA A 484 -6.20 -23.09 40.60
C ALA A 484 -4.92 -23.53 41.35
N ALA A 485 -4.94 -24.67 42.01
CA ALA A 485 -3.81 -25.19 42.78
C ALA A 485 -2.50 -25.38 41.95
N TYR A 486 -2.60 -25.59 40.64
CA TYR A 486 -1.41 -25.81 39.79
C TYR A 486 -0.80 -24.54 39.23
N VAL A 487 -1.59 -23.50 39.09
CA VAL A 487 -1.14 -22.28 38.37
C VAL A 487 -0.99 -21.05 39.27
N ASN A 488 -1.64 -21.01 40.46
CA ASN A 488 -1.67 -19.79 41.27
C ASN A 488 -0.29 -19.31 41.69
N GLY A 489 0.63 -20.18 42.11
CA GLY A 489 1.99 -19.76 42.43
C GLY A 489 2.75 -19.14 41.25
N GLY A 490 2.51 -19.64 40.02
CA GLY A 490 3.05 -19.05 38.81
C GLY A 490 2.35 -17.75 38.41
N LEU A 491 1.04 -17.64 38.64
CA LEU A 491 0.28 -16.39 38.38
C LEU A 491 0.74 -15.27 39.29
N GLU A 492 0.93 -15.55 40.58
CA GLU A 492 1.45 -14.59 41.56
C GLU A 492 2.86 -14.11 41.20
N ALA A 493 3.73 -15.04 40.76
CA ALA A 493 5.07 -14.70 40.26
C ALA A 493 5.06 -13.79 39.01
N LEU A 494 3.99 -13.88 38.20
CA LEU A 494 3.74 -13.00 37.04
C LEU A 494 3.01 -11.69 37.40
N GLY A 495 2.73 -11.45 38.68
CA GLY A 495 1.98 -10.28 39.14
C GLY A 495 0.48 -10.32 38.78
N CYS A 496 -0.06 -11.51 38.54
CA CYS A 496 -1.47 -11.71 38.18
C CYS A 496 -2.28 -12.21 39.39
N GLU A 497 -3.56 -11.79 39.46
CA GLU A 497 -4.47 -12.28 40.50
C GLU A 497 -4.64 -13.82 40.43
N PRO A 498 -4.54 -14.52 41.57
CA PRO A 498 -4.75 -15.96 41.62
C PRO A 498 -6.19 -16.33 41.27
N LEU A 499 -6.38 -17.56 40.80
CA LEU A 499 -7.69 -18.11 40.52
C LEU A 499 -8.36 -18.54 41.84
N GLN A 500 -9.60 -18.14 42.08
CA GLN A 500 -10.42 -18.62 43.20
C GLN A 500 -10.95 -20.05 42.95
N ARG A 501 -11.18 -20.40 41.70
CA ARG A 501 -11.65 -21.70 41.23
C ARG A 501 -11.04 -22.06 39.88
N GLY A 502 -11.11 -23.29 39.46
CA GLY A 502 -10.70 -23.69 38.13
C GLY A 502 -11.47 -22.97 37.05
N CYS A 503 -10.81 -22.69 35.93
CA CYS A 503 -11.41 -22.03 34.76
C CYS A 503 -10.95 -22.73 33.47
N LYS A 504 -11.54 -22.36 32.34
CA LYS A 504 -11.03 -22.79 31.03
C LYS A 504 -9.73 -22.05 30.68
N LEU A 505 -8.84 -22.71 29.95
CA LEU A 505 -7.57 -22.11 29.54
C LEU A 505 -7.80 -20.88 28.67
N ALA A 506 -8.83 -20.89 27.82
CA ALA A 506 -9.22 -19.73 27.03
C ALA A 506 -9.58 -18.51 27.91
N ASP A 507 -10.31 -18.72 29.02
CA ASP A 507 -10.66 -17.65 29.95
C ASP A 507 -9.42 -17.07 30.65
N LEU A 508 -8.46 -17.95 30.98
CA LEU A 508 -7.19 -17.55 31.58
C LEU A 508 -6.35 -16.72 30.59
N LEU A 509 -6.22 -17.18 29.33
CA LEU A 509 -5.51 -16.49 28.26
C LEU A 509 -6.17 -15.16 27.84
N SER A 510 -7.45 -14.96 28.12
CA SER A 510 -8.13 -13.67 27.85
C SER A 510 -7.61 -12.54 28.72
N ARG A 511 -6.91 -12.83 29.84
CA ARG A 511 -6.27 -11.80 30.69
C ARG A 511 -5.09 -11.14 29.94
N PRO A 512 -4.98 -9.79 29.91
CA PRO A 512 -3.99 -9.09 29.10
C PRO A 512 -2.53 -9.53 29.32
N MET A 513 -2.15 -9.76 30.58
CA MET A 513 -0.77 -10.11 30.97
C MET A 513 -0.38 -11.56 30.68
N LEU A 514 -1.34 -12.45 30.40
CA LEU A 514 -1.07 -13.86 30.21
C LEU A 514 -0.94 -14.19 28.72
N THR A 515 0.08 -14.95 28.39
CA THR A 515 0.41 -15.39 27.01
C THR A 515 0.64 -16.88 27.00
N PHE A 516 0.58 -17.50 25.83
CA PHE A 516 1.02 -18.90 25.69
C PHE A 516 2.44 -19.11 26.21
N LYS A 517 3.32 -18.14 25.97
CA LYS A 517 4.73 -18.20 26.39
C LYS A 517 4.90 -18.28 27.91
N ASN A 518 4.14 -17.49 28.68
CA ASN A 518 4.28 -17.48 30.14
C ASN A 518 3.41 -18.54 30.84
N LEU A 519 2.37 -19.08 30.19
CA LEU A 519 1.54 -20.15 30.73
C LEU A 519 2.07 -21.55 30.42
N SER A 520 2.78 -21.77 29.31
CA SER A 520 3.28 -23.08 28.93
C SER A 520 4.23 -23.73 29.98
N PRO A 521 5.08 -22.99 30.73
CA PRO A 521 5.86 -23.57 31.81
C PRO A 521 5.01 -24.08 32.99
N LEU A 522 3.84 -23.47 33.20
CA LEU A 522 2.95 -23.79 34.32
C LEU A 522 1.98 -24.92 34.00
N ILE A 523 1.71 -25.20 32.73
CA ILE A 523 0.69 -26.15 32.26
C ILE A 523 1.35 -27.14 31.30
N PRO A 524 1.78 -28.34 31.80
CA PRO A 524 2.48 -29.34 30.99
C PRO A 524 1.74 -29.75 29.72
N ALA A 525 0.41 -29.93 29.78
CA ALA A 525 -0.40 -30.29 28.62
C ALA A 525 -0.41 -29.17 27.55
N LEU A 526 -0.35 -27.90 27.96
CA LEU A 526 -0.20 -26.79 27.04
C LEU A 526 1.19 -26.80 26.38
N ARG A 527 2.24 -27.03 27.16
CA ARG A 527 3.61 -27.15 26.64
C ARG A 527 3.68 -28.23 25.57
N GLU A 528 3.22 -29.44 25.87
CA GLU A 528 3.17 -30.55 24.92
C GLU A 528 2.39 -30.20 23.66
N ARG A 529 1.22 -29.57 23.82
CA ARG A 529 0.40 -29.13 22.66
C ARG A 529 1.12 -28.13 21.77
N LEU A 530 1.84 -27.16 22.36
CA LEU A 530 2.62 -26.17 21.61
C LEU A 530 3.86 -26.78 20.94
N GLU A 531 4.54 -27.74 21.61
CA GLU A 531 5.71 -28.41 21.06
C GLU A 531 5.37 -29.25 19.83
N ASN A 532 4.18 -29.83 19.80
CA ASN A 532 3.68 -30.70 18.73
C ASN A 532 3.11 -29.92 17.52
N ILE A 533 3.20 -28.59 17.47
CA ILE A 533 2.85 -27.82 16.27
C ILE A 533 3.95 -28.06 15.21
N PRO A 534 3.62 -28.67 14.05
CA PRO A 534 4.62 -29.21 13.14
C PRO A 534 5.35 -28.13 12.32
N GLU A 535 4.69 -27.05 11.99
CA GLU A 535 5.24 -25.96 11.16
C GLU A 535 4.67 -24.60 11.60
N ARG A 536 5.38 -23.50 11.37
CA ARG A 536 4.94 -22.11 11.64
C ARG A 536 4.44 -21.87 13.07
N LYS A 537 5.04 -22.55 14.01
CA LYS A 537 4.66 -22.55 15.42
C LYS A 537 4.39 -21.14 15.98
N GLU A 538 5.28 -20.19 15.72
CA GLU A 538 5.16 -18.83 16.22
C GLU A 538 3.94 -18.09 15.63
N GLU A 539 3.70 -18.21 14.32
CA GLU A 539 2.53 -17.60 13.66
C GLU A 539 1.21 -18.19 14.15
N ILE A 540 1.17 -19.51 14.36
CA ILE A 540 -0.03 -20.20 14.85
C ILE A 540 -0.34 -19.79 16.29
N ILE A 541 0.69 -19.75 17.15
CA ILE A 541 0.56 -19.32 18.55
C ILE A 541 0.07 -17.87 18.62
N GLU A 542 0.70 -16.96 17.87
CA GLU A 542 0.33 -15.54 17.82
C GLU A 542 -1.12 -15.37 17.33
N ALA A 543 -1.49 -16.03 16.24
CA ALA A 543 -2.85 -15.94 15.70
C ALA A 543 -3.92 -16.48 16.67
N ALA A 544 -3.66 -17.60 17.34
CA ALA A 544 -4.57 -18.16 18.33
C ALA A 544 -4.70 -17.24 19.56
N GLU A 545 -3.59 -16.70 20.07
CA GLU A 545 -3.59 -15.78 21.20
C GLU A 545 -4.39 -14.51 20.90
N ILE A 546 -4.18 -13.90 19.71
CA ILE A 546 -4.94 -12.74 19.28
C ILE A 546 -6.44 -13.06 19.20
N LYS A 547 -6.81 -14.17 18.56
CA LYS A 547 -8.21 -14.58 18.42
C LYS A 547 -8.89 -14.79 19.79
N ILE A 548 -8.20 -15.36 20.77
CA ILE A 548 -8.72 -15.56 22.12
C ILE A 548 -8.89 -14.23 22.84
N LYS A 549 -7.85 -13.42 22.90
CA LYS A 549 -7.84 -12.14 23.64
C LYS A 549 -8.82 -11.12 23.08
N TYR A 550 -8.97 -11.07 21.77
CA TYR A 550 -9.79 -10.06 21.09
C TYR A 550 -11.14 -10.59 20.61
N ALA A 551 -11.54 -11.81 21.01
CA ALA A 551 -12.79 -12.46 20.56
C ALA A 551 -14.03 -11.55 20.70
N GLY A 552 -14.21 -10.91 21.86
CA GLY A 552 -15.33 -10.01 22.13
C GLY A 552 -15.33 -8.73 21.28
N TYR A 553 -14.14 -8.18 21.00
CA TYR A 553 -13.99 -7.01 20.13
C TYR A 553 -14.28 -7.37 18.67
N ILE A 554 -13.72 -8.50 18.19
CA ILE A 554 -13.92 -9.00 16.83
C ILE A 554 -15.41 -9.28 16.59
N MET A 555 -16.10 -9.93 17.54
CA MET A 555 -17.53 -10.22 17.42
C MET A 555 -18.38 -8.95 17.32
N ARG A 556 -18.14 -7.96 18.19
CA ARG A 556 -18.85 -6.67 18.15
C ARG A 556 -18.64 -5.93 16.84
N GLU A 557 -17.39 -5.88 16.38
CA GLU A 557 -17.05 -5.18 15.15
C GLU A 557 -17.66 -5.85 13.91
N ARG A 558 -17.71 -7.19 13.90
CA ARG A 558 -18.41 -7.94 12.86
C ARG A 558 -19.90 -7.64 12.82
N GLN A 559 -20.56 -7.57 13.98
CA GLN A 559 -21.96 -7.17 14.07
C GLN A 559 -22.21 -5.73 13.56
N ASN A 560 -21.26 -4.82 13.79
CA ASN A 560 -21.33 -3.46 13.25
C ASN A 560 -21.17 -3.47 11.72
N ALA A 561 -20.19 -4.22 11.20
CA ALA A 561 -19.99 -4.38 9.77
C ALA A 561 -21.23 -4.96 9.07
N ASP A 562 -21.84 -6.02 9.64
CA ASP A 562 -23.05 -6.67 9.12
C ASP A 562 -24.24 -5.71 9.02
N LYS A 563 -24.36 -4.75 9.96
CA LYS A 563 -25.41 -3.71 9.90
C LYS A 563 -25.22 -2.78 8.70
N ILE A 564 -23.98 -2.37 8.42
CA ILE A 564 -23.69 -1.48 7.28
C ILE A 564 -23.75 -2.26 5.97
N GLN A 565 -23.41 -3.55 5.96
CA GLN A 565 -23.52 -4.40 4.79
C GLN A 565 -24.96 -4.49 4.26
N ARG A 566 -25.97 -4.28 5.09
CA ARG A 566 -27.36 -4.16 4.63
C ARG A 566 -27.53 -2.96 3.68
N LEU A 567 -26.87 -1.84 3.93
CA LEU A 567 -26.87 -0.68 3.04
C LEU A 567 -26.04 -0.93 1.77
N GLU A 568 -24.99 -1.75 1.84
CA GLU A 568 -24.21 -2.19 0.68
C GLU A 568 -25.03 -3.08 -0.27
N ASN A 569 -26.02 -3.78 0.23
CA ASN A 569 -26.91 -4.61 -0.58
C ASN A 569 -28.00 -3.80 -1.29
N ILE A 570 -28.21 -2.53 -0.92
CA ILE A 570 -29.19 -1.65 -1.55
C ILE A 570 -28.54 -0.97 -2.76
N ARG A 571 -28.75 -1.56 -3.94
CA ARG A 571 -28.26 -0.98 -5.20
C ARG A 571 -29.10 0.21 -5.61
N ILE A 572 -28.43 1.34 -5.90
CA ILE A 572 -29.05 2.60 -6.33
C ILE A 572 -28.56 3.11 -7.69
N GLN A 573 -27.50 2.54 -8.23
CA GLN A 573 -26.89 2.95 -9.49
C GLN A 573 -27.92 2.94 -10.64
N GLY A 574 -28.01 4.06 -11.37
CA GLY A 574 -28.92 4.23 -12.50
C GLY A 574 -30.41 4.26 -12.14
N LYS A 575 -30.79 4.22 -10.84
CA LYS A 575 -32.21 4.25 -10.41
C LYS A 575 -32.75 5.65 -10.25
N PHE A 576 -31.92 6.65 -10.10
CA PHE A 576 -32.31 8.01 -9.82
C PHE A 576 -31.70 8.99 -10.81
N ASP A 577 -32.51 9.91 -11.31
CA ASP A 577 -32.01 11.18 -11.83
C ASP A 577 -31.86 12.13 -10.65
N TYR A 578 -30.63 12.13 -10.08
CA TYR A 578 -30.34 12.95 -8.90
C TYR A 578 -30.54 14.44 -9.14
N SER A 579 -30.46 14.93 -10.40
CA SER A 579 -30.63 16.33 -10.75
C SER A 579 -32.06 16.83 -10.46
N THR A 580 -33.05 15.95 -10.54
CA THR A 580 -34.47 16.24 -10.32
C THR A 580 -34.92 16.09 -8.88
N LEU A 581 -34.10 15.49 -8.01
CA LEU A 581 -34.44 15.22 -6.61
C LEU A 581 -34.22 16.46 -5.71
N HIS A 582 -35.17 17.41 -5.75
CA HIS A 582 -35.12 18.65 -4.97
C HIS A 582 -35.09 18.46 -3.44
N SER A 583 -35.46 17.30 -2.93
CA SER A 583 -35.41 16.92 -1.52
C SER A 583 -33.97 16.60 -1.03
N LEU A 584 -33.00 16.44 -1.96
CA LEU A 584 -31.59 16.34 -1.64
C LEU A 584 -30.95 17.72 -1.60
N SER A 585 -29.87 17.87 -0.80
CA SER A 585 -29.05 19.09 -0.82
C SER A 585 -28.43 19.30 -2.21
N THR A 586 -28.16 20.57 -2.57
CA THR A 586 -27.56 20.90 -3.87
C THR A 586 -26.21 20.21 -4.06
N GLU A 587 -25.39 20.18 -3.01
CA GLU A 587 -24.11 19.49 -3.02
C GLU A 587 -24.26 17.98 -3.22
N ALA A 588 -25.19 17.34 -2.50
CA ALA A 588 -25.45 15.91 -2.66
C ALA A 588 -25.91 15.57 -4.07
N ARG A 589 -26.83 16.36 -4.65
CA ARG A 589 -27.30 16.18 -6.05
C ARG A 589 -26.15 16.19 -7.05
N GLN A 590 -25.28 17.21 -6.97
CA GLN A 590 -24.14 17.35 -7.89
C GLN A 590 -23.16 16.19 -7.77
N LYS A 591 -22.83 15.78 -6.53
CA LYS A 591 -21.87 14.70 -6.28
C LYS A 591 -22.43 13.34 -6.63
N LEU A 592 -23.69 13.05 -6.27
CA LEU A 592 -24.36 11.79 -6.62
C LEU A 592 -24.53 11.65 -8.14
N SER A 593 -24.88 12.73 -8.86
CA SER A 593 -24.95 12.71 -10.33
C SER A 593 -23.60 12.43 -10.99
N ARG A 594 -22.50 12.98 -10.44
CA ARG A 594 -21.14 12.80 -10.98
C ARG A 594 -20.60 11.39 -10.70
N ILE A 595 -20.81 10.88 -9.49
CA ILE A 595 -20.18 9.63 -9.02
C ILE A 595 -21.03 8.42 -9.41
N ASP A 596 -22.36 8.55 -9.42
CA ASP A 596 -23.34 7.48 -9.61
C ASP A 596 -23.01 6.22 -8.77
N PRO A 597 -23.09 6.32 -7.43
CA PRO A 597 -22.66 5.25 -6.54
C PRO A 597 -23.51 3.99 -6.74
N VAL A 598 -22.85 2.83 -6.68
CA VAL A 598 -23.52 1.53 -6.90
C VAL A 598 -24.50 1.21 -5.78
N THR A 599 -24.16 1.59 -4.53
CA THR A 599 -24.95 1.23 -3.35
C THR A 599 -25.27 2.45 -2.48
N LEU A 600 -26.27 2.30 -1.62
CA LEU A 600 -26.66 3.34 -0.67
C LEU A 600 -25.55 3.60 0.37
N ALA A 601 -24.81 2.56 0.77
CA ALA A 601 -23.65 2.73 1.65
C ALA A 601 -22.53 3.54 0.98
N GLN A 602 -22.26 3.32 -0.30
CA GLN A 602 -21.31 4.15 -1.06
C GLN A 602 -21.76 5.61 -1.11
N ALA A 603 -23.05 5.86 -1.38
CA ALA A 603 -23.60 7.21 -1.35
C ALA A 603 -23.37 7.91 0.01
N SER A 604 -23.52 7.17 1.12
CA SER A 604 -23.34 7.73 2.48
C SER A 604 -21.89 8.11 2.80
N ARG A 605 -20.91 7.59 2.05
CA ARG A 605 -19.48 7.88 2.23
C ARG A 605 -18.99 9.06 1.38
N ILE A 606 -19.81 9.54 0.44
CA ILE A 606 -19.44 10.68 -0.40
C ILE A 606 -19.43 11.95 0.46
N PRO A 607 -18.31 12.68 0.55
CA PRO A 607 -18.28 13.94 1.29
C PRO A 607 -19.30 14.94 0.75
N GLY A 608 -20.14 15.50 1.64
CA GLY A 608 -21.24 16.41 1.27
C GLY A 608 -22.59 15.73 1.03
N VAL A 609 -22.66 14.40 1.13
CA VAL A 609 -23.92 13.67 1.24
C VAL A 609 -24.23 13.44 2.72
N SER A 610 -25.31 14.03 3.21
CA SER A 610 -25.70 13.98 4.61
C SER A 610 -26.53 12.75 4.97
N PRO A 611 -26.67 12.37 6.26
CA PRO A 611 -27.57 11.31 6.69
C PRO A 611 -29.03 11.57 6.30
N SER A 612 -29.46 12.84 6.20
CA SER A 612 -30.79 13.21 5.72
C SER A 612 -30.96 12.91 4.22
N ASP A 613 -29.94 13.17 3.40
CA ASP A 613 -29.97 12.81 1.97
C ASP A 613 -30.09 11.29 1.79
N ILE A 614 -29.39 10.51 2.59
CA ILE A 614 -29.49 9.03 2.59
C ILE A 614 -30.89 8.58 2.99
N SER A 615 -31.50 9.21 4.00
CA SER A 615 -32.88 8.90 4.41
C SER A 615 -33.89 9.17 3.29
N VAL A 616 -33.69 10.26 2.54
CA VAL A 616 -34.53 10.57 1.36
C VAL A 616 -34.39 9.47 0.30
N LEU A 617 -33.16 9.04 -0.03
CA LEU A 617 -32.94 7.95 -1.00
C LEU A 617 -33.58 6.64 -0.52
N MET A 618 -33.51 6.30 0.76
CA MET A 618 -34.14 5.12 1.33
C MET A 618 -35.68 5.16 1.18
N ILE A 619 -36.28 6.31 1.43
CA ILE A 619 -37.75 6.50 1.27
C ILE A 619 -38.16 6.32 -0.22
N LEU A 620 -37.36 6.88 -1.13
CA LEU A 620 -37.62 6.76 -2.57
C LEU A 620 -37.43 5.33 -3.10
N MET A 621 -36.55 4.53 -2.48
CA MET A 621 -36.34 3.11 -2.82
C MET A 621 -37.47 2.21 -2.36
N ASN A 622 -38.19 2.60 -1.31
CA ASN A 622 -39.32 1.84 -0.76
C ASN A 622 -40.70 2.24 -1.39
N ARG A 623 -40.68 3.15 -2.32
CA ARG A 623 -41.82 3.54 -3.16
C ARG A 623 -41.75 2.87 -4.55
#